data_a180860139813ccae3cc20b2efba9bc0
#
_entry.id   a180860139813ccae3cc20b2efba9bc0
#
_cell.length_a   1.000
_cell.length_b   1.000
_cell.length_c   1.000
_cell.angle_alpha   90.00
_cell.angle_beta   90.00
_cell.angle_gamma   90.00
#
_symmetry.space_group_name_H-M   'P 1'
#
loop_
_entity.id
_entity.type
_entity.pdbx_description
1 polymer ?
#
loop_
_entity_poly.entity_id
_entity_poly.type
_entity_poly.pdbx_seq_one_letter_code
_entity_poly.pdbx_strand_id
1 'polypeptide(L)'
;MFDRLEDTVNRYEDITAELGNPDVVNDQEKFRKLMKEQSSLAPLIETYTEYKNCKKNIEDSLAILDEETDEELKEMAKEELNESKARVEELEHELKILLLPKDPNDDKDIVVEIRAGAGGEEAALFAAELFRMYVHYAQARGWKVEVLSGDETGIGGMKEVEFMVKGQGAYSIMKYESGVHRVQRIPVTESNGRIQTSTASVAVMPEAEEVDIHIDEKDIRIDVMRASGNGGQCVNTTDSAVRLTHYPTGIVIYSQTEKSQIQNKEKAFALLRAKLYDIETQKAHDAEADARRSQIGTGDRAEKIRTYNFPQGRVTDHRIGLTLYKLDKIMDGDIQDIIDACIAADQAAKLAKMGEH
;
A
#
# COMPACT_ATOMS: atom_id res chain seq x y z
N MET A 1 19.29 -17.70 -3.95
CA MET A 1 18.38 -17.43 -2.82
C MET A 1 19.17 -17.15 -1.54
N PHE A 2 20.03 -18.06 -1.09
CA PHE A 2 20.78 -17.90 0.15
C PHE A 2 21.80 -16.76 0.14
N ASP A 3 22.44 -16.46 -1.00
CA ASP A 3 23.35 -15.30 -1.12
C ASP A 3 22.65 -13.97 -0.78
N ARG A 4 21.39 -13.82 -1.23
CA ARG A 4 20.58 -12.63 -0.90
C ARG A 4 20.22 -12.55 0.59
N LEU A 5 20.07 -13.69 1.27
CA LEU A 5 19.79 -13.72 2.70
C LEU A 5 21.01 -13.26 3.51
N GLU A 6 22.20 -13.66 3.11
CA GLU A 6 23.44 -13.22 3.77
C GLU A 6 23.69 -11.72 3.61
N ASP A 7 23.44 -11.18 2.41
CA ASP A 7 23.48 -9.73 2.18
C ASP A 7 22.48 -8.98 3.07
N THR A 8 21.30 -9.57 3.29
CA THR A 8 20.27 -8.97 4.16
C THR A 8 20.66 -9.03 5.64
N VAL A 9 21.30 -10.11 6.08
CA VAL A 9 21.87 -10.21 7.45
C VAL A 9 22.92 -9.15 7.67
N ASN A 10 23.87 -9.01 6.76
CA ASN A 10 24.91 -7.99 6.84
C ASN A 10 24.30 -6.58 6.89
N ARG A 11 23.28 -6.33 6.05
CA ARG A 11 22.57 -5.04 6.08
C ARG A 11 21.88 -4.77 7.40
N TYR A 12 21.24 -5.77 8.01
CA TYR A 12 20.60 -5.66 9.32
C TYR A 12 21.63 -5.37 10.44
N GLU A 13 22.79 -6.00 10.40
CA GLU A 13 23.89 -5.75 11.33
C GLU A 13 24.45 -4.33 11.17
N ASP A 14 24.64 -3.87 9.93
CA ASP A 14 25.07 -2.51 9.62
C ASP A 14 24.08 -1.48 10.17
N ILE A 15 22.79 -1.67 9.93
CA ILE A 15 21.72 -0.78 10.46
C ILE A 15 21.75 -0.78 11.99
N THR A 16 21.93 -1.93 12.62
CA THR A 16 21.99 -2.04 14.07
C THR A 16 23.19 -1.30 14.63
N ALA A 17 24.35 -1.37 13.96
CA ALA A 17 25.55 -0.63 14.30
C ALA A 17 25.37 0.89 14.09
N GLU A 18 24.74 1.30 12.96
CA GLU A 18 24.45 2.71 12.67
C GLU A 18 23.50 3.33 13.70
N LEU A 19 22.47 2.60 14.14
CA LEU A 19 21.52 3.04 15.18
C LEU A 19 22.19 3.26 16.54
N GLY A 20 23.31 2.58 16.81
CA GLY A 20 24.13 2.80 17.99
C GLY A 20 25.01 4.06 17.93
N ASN A 21 25.12 4.72 16.78
CA ASN A 21 25.97 5.89 16.60
C ASN A 21 25.29 7.17 17.12
N PRO A 22 25.91 7.95 18.04
CA PRO A 22 25.34 9.19 18.56
C PRO A 22 24.97 10.22 17.48
N ASP A 23 25.68 10.27 16.36
CA ASP A 23 25.41 11.19 15.25
C ASP A 23 24.08 10.87 14.55
N VAL A 24 23.73 9.60 14.45
CA VAL A 24 22.47 9.13 13.86
C VAL A 24 21.31 9.35 14.82
N VAL A 25 21.52 9.19 16.12
CA VAL A 25 20.48 9.45 17.16
C VAL A 25 20.07 10.91 17.18
N ASN A 26 20.96 11.83 16.83
CA ASN A 26 20.67 13.27 16.75
C ASN A 26 19.93 13.66 15.46
N ASP A 27 19.96 12.84 14.42
CA ASP A 27 19.22 13.03 13.17
C ASP A 27 17.92 12.21 13.18
N GLN A 28 16.84 12.84 13.61
CA GLN A 28 15.54 12.19 13.78
C GLN A 28 14.99 11.57 12.49
N GLU A 29 15.22 12.16 11.33
CA GLU A 29 14.76 11.60 10.05
C GLU A 29 15.54 10.33 9.68
N LYS A 30 16.86 10.40 9.76
CA LYS A 30 17.72 9.25 9.48
C LYS A 30 17.47 8.11 10.48
N PHE A 31 17.35 8.43 11.77
CA PHE A 31 17.03 7.48 12.82
C PHE A 31 15.70 6.76 12.55
N ARG A 32 14.65 7.51 12.21
CA ARG A 32 13.32 6.95 11.90
C ARG A 32 13.35 6.03 10.67
N LYS A 33 14.08 6.41 9.62
CA LYS A 33 14.25 5.58 8.41
C LYS A 33 14.96 4.26 8.72
N LEU A 34 16.07 4.32 9.46
CA LEU A 34 16.83 3.13 9.85
C LEU A 34 16.02 2.21 10.78
N MET A 35 15.30 2.75 11.76
CA MET A 35 14.42 1.99 12.64
C MET A 35 13.31 1.27 11.86
N LYS A 36 12.72 1.95 10.88
CA LYS A 36 11.69 1.35 10.02
C LYS A 36 12.27 0.23 9.15
N GLU A 37 13.46 0.44 8.58
CA GLU A 37 14.17 -0.58 7.80
C GLU A 37 14.53 -1.78 8.67
N GLN A 38 15.11 -1.58 9.86
CA GLN A 38 15.41 -2.63 10.82
C GLN A 38 14.18 -3.45 11.19
N SER A 39 13.08 -2.78 11.57
CA SER A 39 11.82 -3.46 11.92
C SER A 39 11.25 -4.28 10.76
N SER A 40 11.44 -3.84 9.53
CA SER A 40 10.97 -4.58 8.35
C SER A 40 11.79 -5.83 8.04
N LEU A 41 13.08 -5.85 8.43
CA LEU A 41 13.99 -6.96 8.20
C LEU A 41 13.99 -7.97 9.37
N ALA A 42 13.64 -7.54 10.58
CA ALA A 42 13.68 -8.36 11.79
C ALA A 42 13.00 -9.73 11.63
N PRO A 43 11.77 -9.86 11.10
CA PRO A 43 11.13 -11.17 10.94
C PRO A 43 11.93 -12.12 10.03
N LEU A 44 12.52 -11.58 8.96
CA LEU A 44 13.34 -12.37 8.04
C LEU A 44 14.61 -12.89 8.73
N ILE A 45 15.27 -12.06 9.55
CA ILE A 45 16.48 -12.41 10.28
C ILE A 45 16.18 -13.45 11.35
N GLU A 46 15.09 -13.29 12.10
CA GLU A 46 14.65 -14.25 13.11
C GLU A 46 14.39 -15.64 12.49
N THR A 47 13.59 -15.69 11.43
CA THR A 47 13.28 -16.94 10.71
C THR A 47 14.54 -17.58 10.11
N TYR A 48 15.46 -16.78 9.56
CA TYR A 48 16.70 -17.29 8.99
C TYR A 48 17.67 -17.80 10.06
N THR A 49 17.71 -17.17 11.22
CA THR A 49 18.53 -17.63 12.35
C THR A 49 18.01 -18.97 12.88
N GLU A 50 16.69 -19.10 13.02
CA GLU A 50 16.05 -20.36 13.40
C GLU A 50 16.35 -21.47 12.37
N TYR A 51 16.27 -21.15 11.08
CA TYR A 51 16.62 -22.07 10.00
C TYR A 51 18.06 -22.57 10.09
N LYS A 52 19.03 -21.67 10.35
CA LYS A 52 20.43 -22.05 10.54
C LYS A 52 20.61 -22.96 11.76
N ASN A 53 19.93 -22.66 12.86
CA ASN A 53 19.96 -23.47 14.07
C ASN A 53 19.39 -24.87 13.83
N CYS A 54 18.24 -24.98 13.17
CA CYS A 54 17.65 -26.27 12.80
C CYS A 54 18.57 -27.09 11.88
N LYS A 55 19.23 -26.46 10.90
CA LYS A 55 20.22 -27.14 10.06
C LYS A 55 21.41 -27.65 10.84
N LYS A 56 21.92 -26.85 11.78
CA LYS A 56 22.99 -27.29 12.66
C LYS A 56 22.55 -28.45 13.53
N ASN A 57 21.36 -28.41 14.11
CA ASN A 57 20.81 -29.52 14.88
C ASN A 57 20.70 -30.82 14.05
N ILE A 58 20.35 -30.71 12.77
CA ILE A 58 20.33 -31.85 11.84
C ILE A 58 21.73 -32.44 11.69
N GLU A 59 22.73 -31.60 11.47
CA GLU A 59 24.17 -32.04 11.35
C GLU A 59 24.64 -32.69 12.62
N ASP A 60 24.38 -32.07 13.79
CA ASP A 60 24.77 -32.57 15.11
C ASP A 60 24.06 -33.90 15.42
N SER A 61 22.75 -34.02 15.13
CA SER A 61 21.98 -35.26 15.32
C SER A 61 22.46 -36.39 14.41
N LEU A 62 22.86 -36.08 13.17
CA LEU A 62 23.47 -37.08 12.26
C LEU A 62 24.84 -37.56 12.75
N ALA A 63 25.67 -36.66 13.25
CA ALA A 63 26.98 -37.02 13.85
C ALA A 63 26.79 -37.94 15.07
N ILE A 64 25.81 -37.64 15.95
CA ILE A 64 25.48 -38.49 17.10
C ILE A 64 25.06 -39.90 16.64
N LEU A 65 24.24 -39.99 15.61
CA LEU A 65 23.75 -41.27 15.07
C LEU A 65 24.84 -42.12 14.49
N ASP A 66 25.94 -41.50 13.95
CA ASP A 66 27.06 -42.21 13.36
C ASP A 66 28.12 -42.60 14.41
N GLU A 67 28.38 -41.76 15.41
CA GLU A 67 29.48 -41.95 16.36
C GLU A 67 29.06 -42.63 17.67
N GLU A 68 27.79 -42.48 18.09
CA GLU A 68 27.32 -42.95 19.39
C GLU A 68 26.93 -44.43 19.34
N THR A 69 27.15 -45.15 20.45
CA THR A 69 26.78 -46.57 20.61
C THR A 69 25.56 -46.79 21.52
N ASP A 70 25.16 -45.78 22.28
CA ASP A 70 24.02 -45.82 23.19
C ASP A 70 22.72 -45.72 22.44
N GLU A 71 21.81 -46.71 22.63
CA GLU A 71 20.51 -46.75 21.91
C GLU A 71 19.56 -45.67 22.37
N GLU A 72 19.56 -45.25 23.65
CA GLU A 72 18.73 -44.13 24.14
C GLU A 72 19.13 -42.79 23.49
N LEU A 73 20.43 -42.52 23.42
CA LEU A 73 20.92 -41.30 22.76
C LEU A 73 20.63 -41.31 21.26
N LYS A 74 20.69 -42.44 20.60
CA LYS A 74 20.31 -42.59 19.19
C LYS A 74 18.81 -42.36 18.96
N GLU A 75 17.96 -42.79 19.87
CA GLU A 75 16.53 -42.61 19.76
C GLU A 75 16.16 -41.13 19.93
N MET A 76 16.74 -40.45 20.93
CA MET A 76 16.61 -39.00 21.09
C MET A 76 17.11 -38.21 19.87
N ALA A 77 18.30 -38.56 19.34
CA ALA A 77 18.84 -37.94 18.14
C ALA A 77 17.94 -38.14 16.88
N LYS A 78 17.28 -39.30 16.77
CA LYS A 78 16.31 -39.54 15.68
C LYS A 78 15.06 -38.69 15.81
N GLU A 79 14.52 -38.51 17.02
CA GLU A 79 13.37 -37.64 17.27
C GLU A 79 13.73 -36.18 16.93
N GLU A 80 14.84 -35.67 17.46
CA GLU A 80 15.31 -34.32 17.20
C GLU A 80 15.60 -34.09 15.69
N LEU A 81 16.16 -35.07 15.01
CA LEU A 81 16.40 -35.05 13.57
C LEU A 81 15.09 -34.92 12.77
N ASN A 82 14.06 -35.67 13.16
CA ASN A 82 12.78 -35.63 12.47
C ASN A 82 12.05 -34.30 12.72
N GLU A 83 12.05 -33.79 13.95
CA GLU A 83 11.48 -32.49 14.30
C GLU A 83 12.19 -31.37 13.55
N SER A 84 13.54 -31.36 13.58
CA SER A 84 14.32 -30.35 12.89
C SER A 84 14.15 -30.38 11.39
N LYS A 85 14.01 -31.55 10.75
CA LYS A 85 13.72 -31.66 9.32
C LYS A 85 12.36 -31.10 8.96
N ALA A 86 11.32 -31.45 9.71
CA ALA A 86 9.96 -30.89 9.49
C ALA A 86 9.97 -29.37 9.65
N ARG A 87 10.65 -28.87 10.68
CA ARG A 87 10.75 -27.41 10.91
C ARG A 87 11.54 -26.68 9.83
N VAL A 88 12.60 -27.29 9.29
CA VAL A 88 13.35 -26.72 8.16
C VAL A 88 12.45 -26.53 6.92
N GLU A 89 11.60 -27.51 6.60
CA GLU A 89 10.67 -27.39 5.46
C GLU A 89 9.68 -26.23 5.66
N GLU A 90 9.14 -26.08 6.87
CA GLU A 90 8.25 -24.94 7.21
C GLU A 90 9.00 -23.60 7.09
N LEU A 91 10.19 -23.51 7.68
CA LEU A 91 11.02 -22.30 7.65
C LEU A 91 11.46 -21.92 6.21
N GLU A 92 11.75 -22.89 5.36
CA GLU A 92 12.04 -22.64 3.95
C GLU A 92 10.85 -22.03 3.22
N HIS A 93 9.65 -22.46 3.56
CA HIS A 93 8.42 -21.86 3.01
C HIS A 93 8.20 -20.44 3.55
N GLU A 94 8.34 -20.23 4.85
CA GLU A 94 8.25 -18.91 5.49
C GLU A 94 9.28 -17.92 4.91
N LEU A 95 10.53 -18.35 4.76
CA LEU A 95 11.60 -17.55 4.17
C LEU A 95 11.28 -17.14 2.71
N LYS A 96 10.72 -18.05 1.93
CA LYS A 96 10.28 -17.74 0.56
C LYS A 96 9.22 -16.65 0.54
N ILE A 97 8.26 -16.70 1.48
CA ILE A 97 7.21 -15.69 1.63
C ILE A 97 7.80 -14.34 2.06
N LEU A 98 8.70 -14.33 3.05
CA LEU A 98 9.33 -13.12 3.57
C LEU A 98 10.26 -12.44 2.56
N LEU A 99 10.80 -13.20 1.60
CA LEU A 99 11.60 -12.68 0.48
C LEU A 99 10.78 -12.14 -0.68
N LEU A 100 9.47 -12.31 -0.67
CA LEU A 100 8.61 -11.69 -1.69
C LEU A 100 8.75 -10.17 -1.63
N PRO A 101 8.79 -9.49 -2.78
CA PRO A 101 8.84 -8.04 -2.80
C PRO A 101 7.60 -7.48 -2.10
N LYS A 102 7.84 -6.73 -1.02
CA LYS A 102 6.80 -6.00 -0.29
C LYS A 102 6.36 -4.80 -1.12
N ASP A 103 5.07 -4.53 -1.15
CA ASP A 103 4.55 -3.30 -1.72
C ASP A 103 4.96 -2.13 -0.80
N PRO A 104 5.60 -1.07 -1.34
CA PRO A 104 6.00 0.09 -0.53
C PRO A 104 4.81 0.78 0.15
N ASN A 105 3.60 0.54 -0.32
CA ASN A 105 2.38 1.09 0.24
C ASN A 105 1.77 0.24 1.37
N ASP A 106 2.27 -0.98 1.61
CA ASP A 106 1.65 -1.92 2.57
C ASP A 106 1.50 -1.37 3.99
N ASP A 107 2.39 -0.48 4.41
CA ASP A 107 2.36 0.15 5.75
C ASP A 107 1.51 1.43 5.82
N LYS A 108 1.00 1.93 4.69
CA LYS A 108 0.27 3.20 4.63
C LYS A 108 -1.15 3.08 5.16
N ASP A 109 -1.66 4.18 5.66
CA ASP A 109 -3.08 4.41 5.84
C ASP A 109 -3.79 4.41 4.49
N ILE A 110 -5.10 4.20 4.48
CA ILE A 110 -5.85 4.06 3.24
C ILE A 110 -7.05 4.99 3.18
N VAL A 111 -7.38 5.38 1.96
CA VAL A 111 -8.66 5.97 1.59
C VAL A 111 -9.48 4.92 0.86
N VAL A 112 -10.66 4.63 1.38
CA VAL A 112 -11.61 3.69 0.78
C VAL A 112 -12.77 4.49 0.20
N GLU A 113 -13.06 4.25 -1.06
CA GLU A 113 -14.18 4.81 -1.77
C GLU A 113 -15.16 3.71 -2.16
N ILE A 114 -16.43 3.87 -1.81
CA ILE A 114 -17.50 2.96 -2.21
C ILE A 114 -18.52 3.74 -3.03
N ARG A 115 -18.80 3.25 -4.23
CA ARG A 115 -19.82 3.84 -5.13
C ARG A 115 -20.90 2.82 -5.46
N ALA A 116 -22.14 3.25 -5.38
CA ALA A 116 -23.26 2.48 -5.90
C ALA A 116 -23.12 2.29 -7.42
N GLY A 117 -23.23 1.06 -7.88
CA GLY A 117 -23.16 0.69 -9.29
C GLY A 117 -24.54 0.46 -9.91
N ALA A 118 -24.69 -0.63 -10.66
CA ALA A 118 -25.97 -1.00 -11.27
C ALA A 118 -26.97 -1.47 -10.22
N GLY A 119 -28.20 -0.89 -10.20
CA GLY A 119 -29.27 -1.32 -9.29
C GLY A 119 -30.05 -0.16 -8.62
N GLY A 120 -29.70 1.09 -8.93
CA GLY A 120 -30.40 2.26 -8.40
C GLY A 120 -30.34 2.36 -6.87
N GLU A 121 -31.50 2.56 -6.22
CA GLU A 121 -31.59 2.70 -4.75
C GLU A 121 -31.08 1.47 -3.99
N GLU A 122 -31.27 0.27 -4.53
CA GLU A 122 -30.78 -0.96 -3.93
C GLU A 122 -29.25 -1.04 -3.94
N ALA A 123 -28.61 -0.54 -5.00
CA ALA A 123 -27.15 -0.44 -5.05
C ALA A 123 -26.63 0.56 -3.99
N ALA A 124 -27.35 1.65 -3.74
CA ALA A 124 -27.01 2.62 -2.70
C ALA A 124 -27.16 2.04 -1.28
N LEU A 125 -28.21 1.25 -1.05
CA LEU A 125 -28.38 0.51 0.22
C LEU A 125 -27.26 -0.48 0.44
N PHE A 126 -26.88 -1.22 -0.60
CA PHE A 126 -25.78 -2.18 -0.53
C PHE A 126 -24.42 -1.48 -0.29
N ALA A 127 -24.20 -0.33 -0.91
CA ALA A 127 -22.99 0.46 -0.64
C ALA A 127 -22.88 0.90 0.83
N ALA A 128 -24.01 1.33 1.43
CA ALA A 128 -24.09 1.66 2.85
C ALA A 128 -23.82 0.45 3.76
N GLU A 129 -24.26 -0.74 3.37
CA GLU A 129 -23.98 -1.99 4.12
C GLU A 129 -22.52 -2.40 4.01
N LEU A 130 -21.89 -2.27 2.85
CA LEU A 130 -20.45 -2.49 2.68
C LEU A 130 -19.63 -1.52 3.53
N PHE A 131 -20.02 -0.25 3.55
CA PHE A 131 -19.38 0.75 4.42
C PHE A 131 -19.45 0.32 5.89
N ARG A 132 -20.64 -0.07 6.38
CA ARG A 132 -20.81 -0.57 7.75
C ARG A 132 -19.94 -1.79 8.03
N MET A 133 -19.90 -2.75 7.10
CA MET A 133 -19.07 -3.96 7.20
C MET A 133 -17.59 -3.61 7.38
N TYR A 134 -17.06 -2.68 6.59
CA TYR A 134 -15.66 -2.27 6.70
C TYR A 134 -15.38 -1.45 7.96
N VAL A 135 -16.32 -0.63 8.42
CA VAL A 135 -16.19 0.09 9.71
C VAL A 135 -16.10 -0.91 10.86
N HIS A 136 -16.96 -1.92 10.91
CA HIS A 136 -16.92 -2.95 11.95
C HIS A 136 -15.60 -3.74 11.90
N TYR A 137 -15.14 -4.12 10.71
CA TYR A 137 -13.87 -4.80 10.55
C TYR A 137 -12.69 -3.95 11.04
N ALA A 138 -12.63 -2.68 10.66
CA ALA A 138 -11.60 -1.75 11.07
C ALA A 138 -11.58 -1.55 12.59
N GLN A 139 -12.77 -1.39 13.20
CA GLN A 139 -12.92 -1.25 14.65
C GLN A 139 -12.47 -2.50 15.40
N ALA A 140 -12.79 -3.69 14.91
CA ALA A 140 -12.35 -4.95 15.50
C ALA A 140 -10.82 -5.10 15.51
N ARG A 141 -10.13 -4.44 14.56
CA ARG A 141 -8.66 -4.37 14.48
C ARG A 141 -8.04 -3.21 15.26
N GLY A 142 -8.86 -2.38 15.90
CA GLY A 142 -8.39 -1.18 16.60
C GLY A 142 -7.97 -0.05 15.66
N TRP A 143 -8.35 -0.10 14.40
CA TRP A 143 -8.09 0.96 13.42
C TRP A 143 -9.10 2.10 13.57
N LYS A 144 -8.67 3.32 13.27
CA LYS A 144 -9.54 4.49 13.27
C LYS A 144 -10.15 4.70 11.90
N VAL A 145 -11.46 4.98 11.87
CA VAL A 145 -12.18 5.31 10.65
C VAL A 145 -12.65 6.75 10.72
N GLU A 146 -12.41 7.50 9.66
CA GLU A 146 -12.80 8.89 9.51
C GLU A 146 -13.51 9.07 8.17
N VAL A 147 -14.77 9.50 8.20
CA VAL A 147 -15.54 9.76 6.97
C VAL A 147 -15.09 11.10 6.40
N LEU A 148 -14.66 11.09 5.14
CA LEU A 148 -14.21 12.27 4.41
C LEU A 148 -15.35 12.92 3.65
N SER A 149 -16.15 12.12 2.94
CA SER A 149 -17.31 12.58 2.18
C SER A 149 -18.37 11.49 2.09
N GLY A 150 -19.63 11.87 1.82
CA GLY A 150 -20.72 10.92 1.60
C GLY A 150 -21.92 11.59 0.96
N ASP A 151 -22.52 10.92 -0.05
CA ASP A 151 -23.80 11.30 -0.67
C ASP A 151 -24.89 10.29 -0.26
N GLU A 152 -25.63 10.65 0.79
CA GLU A 152 -26.69 9.81 1.35
C GLU A 152 -27.98 9.93 0.54
N THR A 153 -28.71 8.81 0.40
CA THR A 153 -30.04 8.78 -0.16
C THR A 153 -31.11 8.94 0.93
N GLY A 154 -32.29 9.43 0.57
CA GLY A 154 -33.40 9.62 1.52
C GLY A 154 -33.90 8.35 2.24
N ILE A 155 -33.44 7.16 1.82
CA ILE A 155 -33.83 5.86 2.39
C ILE A 155 -32.68 5.19 3.18
N GLY A 156 -31.60 5.93 3.49
CA GLY A 156 -30.47 5.42 4.25
C GLY A 156 -29.41 4.68 3.42
N GLY A 157 -29.49 4.76 2.09
CA GLY A 157 -28.42 4.29 1.20
C GLY A 157 -27.36 5.35 1.00
N MET A 158 -26.24 4.98 0.38
CA MET A 158 -25.14 5.87 -0.01
C MET A 158 -24.86 5.70 -1.49
N LYS A 159 -24.96 6.79 -2.26
CA LYS A 159 -24.54 6.75 -3.68
C LYS A 159 -23.04 6.68 -3.77
N GLU A 160 -22.37 7.41 -2.90
CA GLU A 160 -20.93 7.44 -2.75
C GLU A 160 -20.58 7.68 -1.28
N VAL A 161 -19.55 7.04 -0.80
CA VAL A 161 -18.94 7.31 0.50
C VAL A 161 -17.42 7.14 0.39
N GLU A 162 -16.71 8.10 0.93
CA GLU A 162 -15.25 8.12 1.01
C GLU A 162 -14.84 8.26 2.46
N PHE A 163 -13.97 7.36 2.90
CA PHE A 163 -13.52 7.35 4.28
C PHE A 163 -12.06 6.89 4.38
N MET A 164 -11.36 7.43 5.35
CA MET A 164 -9.99 7.06 5.68
C MET A 164 -9.99 5.99 6.76
N VAL A 165 -9.11 5.01 6.63
CA VAL A 165 -8.83 4.01 7.64
C VAL A 165 -7.37 4.15 8.04
N LYS A 166 -7.14 4.54 9.30
CA LYS A 166 -5.81 4.74 9.90
C LYS A 166 -5.45 3.54 10.76
N GLY A 167 -4.44 2.80 10.34
CA GLY A 167 -3.95 1.65 11.09
C GLY A 167 -2.77 0.97 10.43
N GLN A 168 -1.91 0.41 11.25
CA GLN A 168 -0.71 -0.25 10.77
C GLN A 168 -1.08 -1.41 9.82
N GLY A 169 -0.50 -1.40 8.63
CA GLY A 169 -0.72 -2.42 7.62
C GLY A 169 -2.12 -2.42 6.99
N ALA A 170 -2.87 -1.31 7.10
CA ALA A 170 -4.23 -1.23 6.58
C ALA A 170 -4.28 -1.50 5.07
N TYR A 171 -3.34 -0.94 4.30
CA TYR A 171 -3.28 -1.17 2.87
C TYR A 171 -2.98 -2.62 2.50
N SER A 172 -2.02 -3.26 3.18
CA SER A 172 -1.62 -4.65 2.91
C SER A 172 -2.79 -5.65 3.00
N ILE A 173 -3.79 -5.32 3.81
CA ILE A 173 -4.97 -6.13 4.10
C ILE A 173 -6.15 -5.72 3.20
N MET A 174 -6.48 -4.43 3.21
CA MET A 174 -7.69 -3.94 2.54
C MET A 174 -7.57 -3.82 1.02
N LYS A 175 -6.36 -3.81 0.45
CA LYS A 175 -6.16 -3.79 -1.01
C LYS A 175 -6.87 -4.93 -1.75
N TYR A 176 -7.12 -6.06 -1.09
CA TYR A 176 -7.85 -7.19 -1.65
C TYR A 176 -9.36 -7.00 -1.71
N GLU A 177 -9.88 -5.94 -1.10
CA GLU A 177 -11.31 -5.57 -1.17
C GLU A 177 -11.64 -4.68 -2.39
N SER A 178 -10.62 -4.20 -3.11
CA SER A 178 -10.81 -3.39 -4.32
C SER A 178 -11.46 -4.18 -5.45
N GLY A 179 -12.51 -3.62 -6.03
CA GLY A 179 -13.21 -4.20 -7.17
C GLY A 179 -14.72 -4.06 -7.09
N VAL A 180 -15.44 -4.79 -7.94
CA VAL A 180 -16.90 -4.76 -8.00
C VAL A 180 -17.50 -5.85 -7.11
N HIS A 181 -18.30 -5.44 -6.13
CA HIS A 181 -19.06 -6.31 -5.25
C HIS A 181 -20.49 -6.45 -5.77
N ARG A 182 -21.00 -7.66 -5.79
CA ARG A 182 -22.34 -7.97 -6.32
C ARG A 182 -23.23 -8.55 -5.23
N VAL A 183 -24.42 -8.00 -5.06
CA VAL A 183 -25.46 -8.53 -4.16
C VAL A 183 -26.61 -9.16 -4.94
N GLN A 184 -27.10 -10.27 -4.44
CA GLN A 184 -28.30 -10.96 -4.90
C GLN A 184 -29.26 -11.12 -3.74
N ARG A 185 -30.34 -10.35 -3.73
CA ARG A 185 -31.41 -10.41 -2.74
C ARG A 185 -32.72 -9.83 -3.30
N ILE A 186 -33.79 -10.00 -2.53
CA ILE A 186 -35.03 -9.29 -2.79
C ILE A 186 -34.84 -7.88 -2.22
N PRO A 187 -34.86 -6.81 -3.06
CA PRO A 187 -34.70 -5.44 -2.58
C PRO A 187 -35.83 -5.04 -1.61
N VAL A 188 -35.52 -4.18 -0.66
CA VAL A 188 -36.54 -3.59 0.25
C VAL A 188 -37.60 -2.79 -0.54
N THR A 189 -37.20 -2.28 -1.70
CA THR A 189 -38.06 -1.49 -2.62
C THR A 189 -38.90 -2.36 -3.58
N GLU A 190 -38.73 -3.69 -3.56
CA GLU A 190 -39.39 -4.62 -4.47
C GLU A 190 -40.70 -5.15 -3.90
N SER A 191 -41.82 -4.86 -4.54
CA SER A 191 -43.15 -5.31 -4.11
C SER A 191 -43.52 -6.74 -4.54
N ASN A 192 -42.87 -7.26 -5.59
CA ASN A 192 -43.23 -8.55 -6.20
C ASN A 192 -42.34 -9.74 -5.70
N GLY A 193 -41.46 -9.53 -4.72
CA GLY A 193 -40.60 -10.56 -4.16
C GLY A 193 -39.57 -11.13 -5.15
N ARG A 194 -39.22 -10.40 -6.21
CA ARG A 194 -38.21 -10.86 -7.18
C ARG A 194 -36.80 -10.61 -6.69
N ILE A 195 -35.94 -11.63 -6.80
CA ILE A 195 -34.49 -11.49 -6.55
C ILE A 195 -33.90 -10.59 -7.62
N GLN A 196 -33.29 -9.49 -7.18
CA GLN A 196 -32.55 -8.58 -8.05
C GLN A 196 -31.06 -8.69 -7.79
N THR A 197 -30.28 -8.22 -8.77
CA THR A 197 -28.82 -8.20 -8.70
C THR A 197 -28.37 -6.75 -8.80
N SER A 198 -27.71 -6.27 -7.74
CA SER A 198 -27.14 -4.93 -7.68
C SER A 198 -25.63 -5.00 -7.45
N THR A 199 -24.93 -3.92 -7.75
CA THR A 199 -23.49 -3.82 -7.60
C THR A 199 -23.07 -2.56 -6.87
N ALA A 200 -21.96 -2.64 -6.17
CA ALA A 200 -21.22 -1.49 -5.65
C ALA A 200 -19.73 -1.70 -5.95
N SER A 201 -19.05 -0.65 -6.33
CA SER A 201 -17.61 -0.67 -6.54
C SER A 201 -16.88 -0.16 -5.32
N VAL A 202 -15.78 -0.81 -4.96
CA VAL A 202 -14.90 -0.45 -3.87
C VAL A 202 -13.52 -0.16 -4.44
N ALA A 203 -12.98 1.03 -4.17
CA ALA A 203 -11.59 1.36 -4.44
C ALA A 203 -10.85 1.53 -3.11
N VAL A 204 -9.65 0.96 -3.01
CA VAL A 204 -8.76 1.10 -1.85
C VAL A 204 -7.47 1.71 -2.34
N MET A 205 -7.23 2.95 -1.94
CA MET A 205 -6.06 3.72 -2.33
C MET A 205 -5.17 3.94 -1.10
N PRO A 206 -3.84 3.84 -1.23
CA PRO A 206 -2.94 4.26 -0.16
C PRO A 206 -3.06 5.77 0.05
N GLU A 207 -2.90 6.24 1.30
CA GLU A 207 -2.84 7.67 1.59
C GLU A 207 -1.75 8.34 0.75
N ALA A 208 -2.11 9.42 0.07
CA ALA A 208 -1.17 10.17 -0.76
C ALA A 208 -0.11 10.86 0.12
N GLU A 209 1.15 10.75 -0.27
CA GLU A 209 2.23 11.51 0.37
C GLU A 209 2.19 12.97 -0.07
N GLU A 210 2.58 13.88 0.82
CA GLU A 210 2.77 15.28 0.45
C GLU A 210 3.85 15.38 -0.64
N VAL A 211 3.54 16.14 -1.68
CA VAL A 211 4.46 16.38 -2.78
C VAL A 211 5.56 17.33 -2.30
N ASP A 212 6.75 16.81 -2.06
CA ASP A 212 7.91 17.62 -1.73
C ASP A 212 8.70 17.97 -3.00
N ILE A 213 8.97 19.26 -3.22
CA ILE A 213 9.68 19.74 -4.39
C ILE A 213 11.09 20.12 -4.02
N HIS A 214 12.01 19.29 -4.44
CA HIS A 214 13.43 19.60 -4.41
C HIS A 214 13.88 20.17 -5.76
N ILE A 215 14.42 21.39 -5.73
CA ILE A 215 14.96 22.06 -6.91
C ILE A 215 16.49 22.03 -6.82
N ASP A 216 17.15 21.28 -7.70
CA ASP A 216 18.61 21.28 -7.78
C ASP A 216 19.08 22.54 -8.56
N GLU A 217 20.04 23.28 -8.01
CA GLU A 217 20.61 24.47 -8.66
C GLU A 217 21.27 24.14 -10.00
N LYS A 218 21.74 22.92 -10.21
CA LYS A 218 22.34 22.46 -11.47
C LYS A 218 21.34 22.38 -12.62
N ASP A 219 20.06 22.20 -12.30
CA ASP A 219 18.98 22.07 -13.27
C ASP A 219 18.41 23.42 -13.69
N ILE A 220 18.97 24.51 -13.17
CA ILE A 220 18.49 25.86 -13.41
C ILE A 220 19.53 26.69 -14.14
N ARG A 221 19.10 27.34 -15.21
CA ARG A 221 19.84 28.43 -15.85
C ARG A 221 19.21 29.75 -15.50
N ILE A 222 20.03 30.69 -15.04
CA ILE A 222 19.62 32.05 -14.71
C ILE A 222 20.30 33.00 -15.68
N ASP A 223 19.50 33.69 -16.50
CA ASP A 223 19.96 34.77 -17.39
C ASP A 223 19.47 36.10 -16.83
N VAL A 224 20.38 37.07 -16.73
CA VAL A 224 20.06 38.42 -16.27
C VAL A 224 20.02 39.34 -17.50
N MET A 225 19.01 40.19 -17.56
CA MET A 225 18.81 41.07 -18.69
C MET A 225 18.18 42.41 -18.25
N ARG A 226 18.15 43.37 -19.16
CA ARG A 226 17.46 44.63 -18.94
C ARG A 226 15.96 44.43 -18.96
N ALA A 227 15.25 45.12 -18.07
CA ALA A 227 13.79 45.09 -18.06
C ALA A 227 13.25 45.76 -19.34
N SER A 228 12.21 45.17 -19.93
CA SER A 228 11.51 45.77 -21.09
C SER A 228 10.24 46.47 -20.62
N GLY A 229 10.02 47.70 -21.10
CA GLY A 229 8.79 48.47 -20.80
C GLY A 229 9.01 49.96 -20.84
N ASN A 230 7.92 50.74 -20.71
CA ASN A 230 7.95 52.20 -20.61
C ASN A 230 8.55 52.62 -19.27
N GLY A 231 9.79 53.02 -19.21
CA GLY A 231 10.46 53.36 -17.96
C GLY A 231 11.61 54.37 -18.14
N GLY A 232 11.95 55.05 -17.04
CA GLY A 232 13.03 56.02 -16.98
C GLY A 232 14.42 55.35 -16.91
N GLN A 233 15.45 56.12 -16.45
CA GLN A 233 16.85 55.68 -16.41
C GLN A 233 17.12 54.31 -15.77
N CYS A 234 16.30 53.88 -14.79
CA CYS A 234 16.48 52.62 -14.07
C CYS A 234 16.20 51.38 -14.96
N VAL A 235 15.23 51.49 -15.89
CA VAL A 235 14.85 50.39 -16.80
C VAL A 235 15.88 50.20 -17.92
N ASN A 236 16.49 51.32 -18.35
CA ASN A 236 17.39 51.32 -19.50
C ASN A 236 18.87 51.06 -19.16
N THR A 237 19.27 51.19 -17.89
CA THR A 237 20.67 51.09 -17.46
C THR A 237 20.99 49.92 -16.55
N THR A 238 19.97 49.35 -15.88
CA THR A 238 20.20 48.29 -14.86
C THR A 238 19.67 46.94 -15.34
N ASP A 239 20.51 45.91 -15.26
CA ASP A 239 20.14 44.53 -15.58
C ASP A 239 19.36 43.94 -14.40
N SER A 240 18.10 44.37 -14.22
CA SER A 240 17.24 43.97 -13.09
C SER A 240 16.32 42.80 -13.42
N ALA A 241 16.02 42.54 -14.69
CA ALA A 241 15.15 41.41 -15.08
C ALA A 241 15.88 40.07 -15.04
N VAL A 242 15.21 39.07 -14.57
CA VAL A 242 15.71 37.70 -14.44
C VAL A 242 14.87 36.75 -15.29
N ARG A 243 15.52 35.98 -16.11
CA ARG A 243 14.97 34.84 -16.82
C ARG A 243 15.52 33.57 -16.21
N LEU A 244 14.64 32.70 -15.68
CA LEU A 244 14.97 31.42 -15.10
C LEU A 244 14.48 30.34 -16.05
N THR A 245 15.35 29.41 -16.43
CA THR A 245 15.00 28.23 -17.25
C THR A 245 15.31 26.98 -16.46
N HIS A 246 14.29 26.13 -16.23
CA HIS A 246 14.44 24.84 -15.62
C HIS A 246 14.59 23.77 -16.70
N TYR A 247 15.77 23.14 -16.79
CA TYR A 247 16.10 22.22 -17.88
C TYR A 247 15.20 20.96 -17.94
N PRO A 248 14.91 20.27 -16.82
CA PRO A 248 14.16 19.01 -16.89
C PRO A 248 12.73 19.18 -17.41
N THR A 249 12.08 20.33 -17.09
CA THR A 249 10.67 20.58 -17.47
C THR A 249 10.54 21.53 -18.64
N GLY A 250 11.63 22.22 -19.02
CA GLY A 250 11.60 23.25 -20.05
C GLY A 250 10.86 24.55 -19.65
N ILE A 251 10.51 24.69 -18.38
CA ILE A 251 9.78 25.87 -17.88
C ILE A 251 10.70 27.09 -17.92
N VAL A 252 10.21 28.16 -18.52
CA VAL A 252 10.86 29.45 -18.55
C VAL A 252 10.03 30.48 -17.81
N ILE A 253 10.65 31.17 -16.84
CA ILE A 253 10.02 32.20 -16.02
C ILE A 253 10.75 33.51 -16.20
N TYR A 254 10.00 34.58 -16.44
CA TYR A 254 10.49 35.94 -16.48
C TYR A 254 10.00 36.71 -15.27
N SER A 255 10.91 37.36 -14.57
CA SER A 255 10.60 38.28 -13.47
C SER A 255 11.29 39.62 -13.69
N GLN A 256 10.49 40.66 -13.83
CA GLN A 256 10.96 42.03 -14.06
C GLN A 256 10.13 43.07 -13.30
N THR A 257 9.34 42.64 -12.32
CA THR A 257 8.39 43.50 -11.61
C THR A 257 9.05 44.40 -10.58
N GLU A 258 10.19 43.97 -10.06
CA GLU A 258 10.92 44.71 -9.04
C GLU A 258 12.14 45.47 -9.64
N LYS A 259 12.57 46.48 -8.90
CA LYS A 259 13.77 47.28 -9.28
C LYS A 259 15.09 46.55 -8.94
N SER A 260 15.01 45.54 -8.08
CA SER A 260 16.16 44.75 -7.61
C SER A 260 16.24 43.40 -8.32
N GLN A 261 17.40 43.08 -8.86
CA GLN A 261 17.70 41.78 -9.44
C GLN A 261 17.50 40.64 -8.46
N ILE A 262 17.89 40.83 -7.18
CA ILE A 262 17.77 39.82 -6.12
C ILE A 262 16.31 39.50 -5.89
N GLN A 263 15.45 40.52 -5.75
CA GLN A 263 14.00 40.31 -5.55
C GLN A 263 13.34 39.64 -6.76
N ASN A 264 13.75 39.99 -7.99
CA ASN A 264 13.26 39.33 -9.20
C ASN A 264 13.72 37.86 -9.25
N LYS A 265 14.94 37.55 -8.81
CA LYS A 265 15.43 36.18 -8.69
C LYS A 265 14.59 35.37 -7.68
N GLU A 266 14.36 35.90 -6.48
CA GLU A 266 13.51 35.23 -5.45
C GLU A 266 12.09 34.99 -5.96
N LYS A 267 11.47 35.98 -6.61
CA LYS A 267 10.15 35.81 -7.22
C LYS A 267 10.14 34.75 -8.32
N ALA A 268 11.18 34.71 -9.16
CA ALA A 268 11.28 33.67 -10.20
C ALA A 268 11.38 32.29 -9.62
N PHE A 269 12.14 32.09 -8.54
CA PHE A 269 12.20 30.82 -7.82
C PHE A 269 10.88 30.45 -7.15
N ALA A 270 10.19 31.40 -6.52
CA ALA A 270 8.88 31.16 -5.93
C ALA A 270 7.85 30.73 -6.99
N LEU A 271 7.84 31.38 -8.14
CA LEU A 271 6.99 31.02 -9.27
C LEU A 271 7.36 29.65 -9.87
N LEU A 272 8.65 29.30 -9.91
CA LEU A 272 9.09 27.99 -10.37
C LEU A 272 8.59 26.90 -9.42
N ARG A 273 8.77 27.09 -8.10
CA ARG A 273 8.25 26.13 -7.11
C ARG A 273 6.75 25.91 -7.24
N ALA A 274 5.98 26.99 -7.36
CA ALA A 274 4.53 26.89 -7.54
C ALA A 274 4.17 26.10 -8.80
N LYS A 275 4.82 26.38 -9.95
CA LYS A 275 4.55 25.65 -11.19
C LYS A 275 4.98 24.17 -11.13
N LEU A 276 6.10 23.88 -10.51
CA LEU A 276 6.55 22.50 -10.32
C LEU A 276 5.60 21.75 -9.38
N TYR A 277 5.12 22.42 -8.32
CA TYR A 277 4.11 21.87 -7.42
C TYR A 277 2.83 21.51 -8.17
N ASP A 278 2.31 22.42 -8.99
CA ASP A 278 1.12 22.17 -9.79
C ASP A 278 1.30 20.95 -10.72
N ILE A 279 2.47 20.85 -11.37
CA ILE A 279 2.77 19.74 -12.29
C ILE A 279 2.87 18.41 -11.56
N GLU A 280 3.60 18.36 -10.44
CA GLU A 280 3.74 17.11 -9.67
C GLU A 280 2.43 16.70 -8.99
N THR A 281 1.66 17.68 -8.48
CA THR A 281 0.33 17.43 -7.94
C THR A 281 -0.62 16.87 -9.02
N GLN A 282 -0.58 17.46 -10.24
CA GLN A 282 -1.38 16.95 -11.35
C GLN A 282 -0.99 15.53 -11.75
N LYS A 283 0.30 15.23 -11.82
CA LYS A 283 0.79 13.86 -12.10
C LYS A 283 0.35 12.85 -11.03
N ALA A 284 0.42 13.25 -9.76
CA ALA A 284 -0.04 12.41 -8.65
C ALA A 284 -1.54 12.13 -8.76
N HIS A 285 -2.35 13.16 -9.05
CA HIS A 285 -3.79 13.01 -9.27
C HIS A 285 -4.11 12.13 -10.49
N ASP A 286 -3.40 12.29 -11.59
CA ASP A 286 -3.61 11.47 -12.79
C ASP A 286 -3.25 10.01 -12.52
N ALA A 287 -2.13 9.75 -11.82
CA ALA A 287 -1.72 8.41 -11.42
C ALA A 287 -2.75 7.76 -10.47
N GLU A 288 -3.26 8.52 -9.50
CA GLU A 288 -4.31 8.06 -8.59
C GLU A 288 -5.61 7.75 -9.34
N ALA A 289 -6.04 8.63 -10.26
CA ALA A 289 -7.23 8.43 -11.08
C ALA A 289 -7.11 7.17 -11.97
N ASP A 290 -5.94 6.91 -12.53
CA ASP A 290 -5.68 5.72 -13.34
C ASP A 290 -5.65 4.45 -12.48
N ALA A 291 -5.04 4.49 -11.30
CA ALA A 291 -5.05 3.38 -10.33
C ALA A 291 -6.48 3.07 -9.88
N ARG A 292 -7.27 4.09 -9.52
CA ARG A 292 -8.70 3.96 -9.19
C ARG A 292 -9.48 3.33 -10.34
N ARG A 293 -9.29 3.82 -11.55
CA ARG A 293 -9.97 3.31 -12.75
C ARG A 293 -9.66 1.84 -13.04
N SER A 294 -8.40 1.44 -12.81
CA SER A 294 -7.97 0.04 -12.98
C SER A 294 -8.60 -0.90 -11.95
N GLN A 295 -8.88 -0.42 -10.73
CA GLN A 295 -9.51 -1.22 -9.66
C GLN A 295 -11.02 -1.40 -9.85
N ILE A 296 -11.71 -0.36 -10.29
CA ILE A 296 -13.19 -0.32 -10.36
C ILE A 296 -13.72 -0.84 -11.71
N GLY A 297 -12.92 -0.75 -12.78
CA GLY A 297 -13.38 -1.08 -14.14
C GLY A 297 -14.57 -0.21 -14.57
N THR A 298 -15.58 -0.82 -15.17
CA THR A 298 -16.84 -0.15 -15.57
C THR A 298 -17.92 -0.24 -14.48
N GLY A 299 -17.71 -1.01 -13.41
CA GLY A 299 -18.72 -1.29 -12.38
C GLY A 299 -19.82 -2.25 -12.84
N ASP A 300 -19.65 -2.90 -13.99
CA ASP A 300 -20.63 -3.86 -14.53
C ASP A 300 -20.72 -5.12 -13.66
N ARG A 301 -21.90 -5.73 -13.65
CA ARG A 301 -22.17 -7.02 -12.97
C ARG A 301 -21.25 -8.15 -13.41
N ALA A 302 -20.70 -8.08 -14.62
CA ALA A 302 -19.75 -9.07 -15.15
C ALA A 302 -18.37 -9.02 -14.47
N GLU A 303 -17.92 -7.84 -14.06
CA GLU A 303 -16.61 -7.56 -13.47
C GLU A 303 -16.49 -7.91 -11.97
N LYS A 304 -17.52 -8.54 -11.42
CA LYS A 304 -17.59 -8.88 -9.99
C LYS A 304 -16.36 -9.64 -9.49
N ILE A 305 -15.78 -9.17 -8.39
CA ILE A 305 -14.81 -9.94 -7.60
C ILE A 305 -15.50 -10.86 -6.60
N ARG A 306 -16.63 -10.40 -6.00
CA ARG A 306 -17.33 -11.12 -4.95
C ARG A 306 -18.85 -11.02 -5.11
N THR A 307 -19.56 -12.10 -4.75
CA THR A 307 -21.02 -12.16 -4.75
C THR A 307 -21.54 -12.48 -3.36
N TYR A 308 -22.44 -11.64 -2.87
CA TYR A 308 -23.21 -11.79 -1.63
C TYR A 308 -24.59 -12.30 -1.97
N ASN A 309 -24.87 -13.57 -1.70
CA ASN A 309 -26.14 -14.22 -2.03
C ASN A 309 -26.97 -14.43 -0.75
N PHE A 310 -27.90 -13.51 -0.52
CA PHE A 310 -28.76 -13.52 0.68
C PHE A 310 -29.70 -14.72 0.75
N PRO A 311 -30.42 -15.13 -0.33
CA PRO A 311 -31.27 -16.29 -0.29
C PRO A 311 -30.57 -17.59 0.08
N GLN A 312 -29.26 -17.70 -0.23
CA GLN A 312 -28.46 -18.89 0.08
C GLN A 312 -27.55 -18.69 1.28
N GLY A 313 -27.55 -17.52 1.93
CA GLY A 313 -26.71 -17.23 3.10
C GLY A 313 -25.20 -17.36 2.83
N ARG A 314 -24.77 -17.19 1.58
CA ARG A 314 -23.37 -17.41 1.17
C ARG A 314 -22.71 -16.20 0.52
N VAL A 315 -21.38 -16.13 0.70
CA VAL A 315 -20.51 -15.20 -0.01
C VAL A 315 -19.52 -16.01 -0.84
N THR A 316 -19.33 -15.63 -2.10
CA THR A 316 -18.38 -16.27 -3.01
C THR A 316 -17.40 -15.24 -3.56
N ASP A 317 -16.10 -15.43 -3.28
CA ASP A 317 -15.05 -14.68 -3.94
C ASP A 317 -14.63 -15.41 -5.22
N HIS A 318 -14.85 -14.77 -6.36
CA HIS A 318 -14.66 -15.39 -7.68
C HIS A 318 -13.19 -15.43 -8.12
N ARG A 319 -12.34 -14.59 -7.51
CA ARG A 319 -10.90 -14.57 -7.85
C ARG A 319 -10.19 -15.84 -7.42
N ILE A 320 -10.61 -16.39 -6.29
CA ILE A 320 -9.98 -17.56 -5.64
C ILE A 320 -10.94 -18.76 -5.54
N GLY A 321 -12.19 -18.63 -6.03
CA GLY A 321 -13.20 -19.69 -5.99
C GLY A 321 -13.67 -20.05 -4.57
N LEU A 322 -13.42 -19.20 -3.57
CA LEU A 322 -13.81 -19.44 -2.18
C LEU A 322 -15.31 -19.16 -1.97
N THR A 323 -16.01 -20.09 -1.32
CA THR A 323 -17.41 -19.90 -0.92
C THR A 323 -17.56 -20.16 0.58
N LEU A 324 -18.13 -19.19 1.30
CA LEU A 324 -18.40 -19.25 2.73
C LEU A 324 -19.90 -19.09 3.00
N TYR A 325 -20.45 -19.92 3.89
CA TYR A 325 -21.88 -19.94 4.27
C TYR A 325 -22.11 -19.22 5.61
N LYS A 326 -21.52 -18.02 5.77
CA LYS A 326 -21.64 -17.17 6.96
C LYS A 326 -21.90 -15.71 6.59
N LEU A 327 -22.81 -15.48 5.63
CA LEU A 327 -23.11 -14.17 5.08
C LEU A 327 -23.35 -13.11 6.16
N ASP A 328 -24.19 -13.40 7.16
CA ASP A 328 -24.56 -12.42 8.19
C ASP A 328 -23.33 -11.98 9.00
N LYS A 329 -22.45 -12.91 9.37
CA LYS A 329 -21.20 -12.58 10.07
C LYS A 329 -20.27 -11.74 9.21
N ILE A 330 -20.18 -12.07 7.92
CA ILE A 330 -19.38 -11.30 6.96
C ILE A 330 -19.91 -9.87 6.86
N MET A 331 -21.22 -9.68 6.74
CA MET A 331 -21.82 -8.35 6.71
C MET A 331 -21.67 -7.56 8.02
N ASP A 332 -21.44 -8.26 9.14
CA ASP A 332 -21.08 -7.65 10.42
C ASP A 332 -19.59 -7.40 10.61
N GLY A 333 -18.75 -7.67 9.59
CA GLY A 333 -17.33 -7.35 9.57
C GLY A 333 -16.39 -8.56 9.72
N ASP A 334 -16.88 -9.81 9.81
CA ASP A 334 -16.03 -11.02 9.88
C ASP A 334 -15.55 -11.43 8.48
N ILE A 335 -14.71 -10.60 7.87
CA ILE A 335 -14.16 -10.82 6.52
C ILE A 335 -12.74 -11.40 6.49
N GLN A 336 -12.15 -11.68 7.67
CA GLN A 336 -10.74 -12.08 7.78
C GLN A 336 -10.44 -13.35 6.97
N ASP A 337 -11.26 -14.38 7.02
CA ASP A 337 -11.02 -15.63 6.28
C ASP A 337 -10.94 -15.43 4.77
N ILE A 338 -11.69 -14.46 4.23
CA ILE A 338 -11.65 -14.14 2.80
C ILE A 338 -10.33 -13.43 2.46
N ILE A 339 -9.94 -12.48 3.31
CA ILE A 339 -8.69 -11.72 3.13
C ILE A 339 -7.49 -12.65 3.23
N ASP A 340 -7.44 -13.54 4.22
CA ASP A 340 -6.35 -14.49 4.39
C ASP A 340 -6.23 -15.42 3.19
N ALA A 341 -7.35 -15.90 2.66
CA ALA A 341 -7.35 -16.71 1.44
C ALA A 341 -6.87 -15.92 0.21
N CYS A 342 -7.22 -14.64 0.09
CA CYS A 342 -6.71 -13.77 -0.98
C CYS A 342 -5.21 -13.52 -0.85
N ILE A 343 -4.71 -13.28 0.37
CA ILE A 343 -3.28 -13.12 0.66
C ILE A 343 -2.52 -14.39 0.28
N ALA A 344 -3.00 -15.55 0.71
CA ALA A 344 -2.38 -16.84 0.38
C ALA A 344 -2.33 -17.09 -1.13
N ALA A 345 -3.40 -16.77 -1.85
CA ALA A 345 -3.44 -16.91 -3.30
C ALA A 345 -2.47 -15.96 -4.02
N ASP A 346 -2.36 -14.71 -3.57
CA ASP A 346 -1.41 -13.72 -4.11
C ASP A 346 0.05 -14.14 -3.84
N GLN A 347 0.35 -14.60 -2.62
CA GLN A 347 1.66 -15.13 -2.26
C GLN A 347 2.03 -16.34 -3.12
N ALA A 348 1.11 -17.29 -3.29
CA ALA A 348 1.32 -18.46 -4.17
C ALA A 348 1.60 -18.07 -5.62
N ALA A 349 0.86 -17.09 -6.15
CA ALA A 349 1.06 -16.58 -7.50
C ALA A 349 2.43 -15.89 -7.67
N LYS A 350 2.86 -15.13 -6.66
CA LYS A 350 4.19 -14.47 -6.64
C LYS A 350 5.31 -15.49 -6.54
N LEU A 351 5.17 -16.52 -5.69
CA LEU A 351 6.15 -17.61 -5.57
C LEU A 351 6.29 -18.41 -6.87
N ALA A 352 5.18 -18.70 -7.55
CA ALA A 352 5.20 -19.38 -8.84
C ALA A 352 6.02 -18.59 -9.89
N LYS A 353 5.81 -17.27 -9.96
CA LYS A 353 6.59 -16.38 -10.85
C LYS A 353 8.08 -16.30 -10.50
N MET A 354 8.43 -16.40 -9.22
CA MET A 354 9.86 -16.44 -8.80
C MET A 354 10.55 -17.77 -9.13
N GLY A 355 9.79 -18.86 -9.22
CA GLY A 355 10.34 -20.18 -9.58
C GLY A 355 10.57 -20.38 -11.07
N GLU A 356 10.06 -19.50 -11.94
CA GLU A 356 10.24 -19.51 -13.39
C GLU A 356 11.50 -18.74 -13.87
N HIS A 357 12.21 -18.08 -12.97
CA HIS A 357 13.47 -17.36 -13.21
C HIS A 357 14.60 -17.96 -12.38
#